data_58e8bb2370ca006de8044487c5e7b6ba
#
_entry.id   58e8bb2370ca006de8044487c5e7b6ba
#
_cell.length_a   1.000
_cell.length_b   1.000
_cell.length_c   1.000
_cell.angle_alpha   90.00
_cell.angle_beta   90.00
_cell.angle_gamma   90.00
#
_symmetry.space_group_name_H-M   'P 1'
#
loop_
_entity.id
_entity.type
_entity.pdbx_description
1 polymer ?
#
loop_
_entity_poly.entity_id
_entity_poly.type
_entity_poly.pdbx_seq_one_letter_code
_entity_poly.pdbx_strand_id
1 'polypeptide(L)'
;MIALGLVEATPRKGTTVAQLSDTQIRNIIEARQMMELFCVKLCIRNIEYHPSIIKEMETVVQEFETALEAGYPAAAELETKFHTLYISLCGNPQIMKLYESNWSIGTMFYMYSATNLPLDQLKTSFHQHKEILNTLKAKDEAALQKIIEEH
;
A
#
# COMPACT_ATOMS: atom_id res chain seq x y z
N MET A 1 5.08 11.22 15.46
CA MET A 1 5.32 11.93 14.17
C MET A 1 6.77 12.37 13.99
N ILE A 2 7.42 13.03 14.95
CA ILE A 2 8.87 13.37 14.86
C ILE A 2 9.73 12.11 14.77
N ALA A 3 9.44 11.08 15.55
CA ALA A 3 10.16 9.79 15.54
C ALA A 3 10.06 9.01 14.21
N LEU A 4 9.10 9.35 13.35
CA LEU A 4 8.89 8.72 12.04
C LEU A 4 9.52 9.55 10.90
N GLY A 5 10.23 10.64 11.20
CA GLY A 5 10.81 11.50 10.18
C GLY A 5 9.82 12.32 9.35
N LEU A 6 8.53 12.33 9.73
CA LEU A 6 7.46 13.02 9.01
C LEU A 6 7.41 14.52 9.28
N VAL A 7 8.02 14.94 10.37
CA VAL A 7 7.95 16.32 10.85
C VAL A 7 9.31 16.75 11.37
N GLU A 8 9.79 17.88 10.90
CA GLU A 8 11.00 18.52 11.39
C GLU A 8 10.63 19.67 12.34
N ALA A 9 11.14 19.61 13.56
CA ALA A 9 11.01 20.70 14.52
C ALA A 9 12.25 21.58 14.45
N THR A 10 12.11 22.80 13.96
CA THR A 10 13.19 23.79 13.94
C THR A 10 13.01 24.75 15.13
N PRO A 11 14.00 24.88 16.03
CA PRO A 11 13.92 25.82 17.14
C PRO A 11 13.56 27.22 16.64
N ARG A 12 12.54 27.85 17.26
CA ARG A 12 12.01 29.18 16.95
C ARG A 12 11.32 29.37 15.58
N LYS A 13 11.28 28.32 14.71
CA LYS A 13 10.59 28.37 13.40
C LYS A 13 9.35 27.50 13.32
N GLY A 14 9.09 26.69 14.36
CA GLY A 14 7.92 25.80 14.40
C GLY A 14 8.20 24.41 13.84
N THR A 15 7.14 23.73 13.47
CA THR A 15 7.14 22.37 12.97
C THR A 15 6.73 22.39 11.50
N THR A 16 7.57 21.81 10.65
CA THR A 16 7.30 21.67 9.21
C THR A 16 7.21 20.21 8.81
N VAL A 17 6.43 19.90 7.79
CA VAL A 17 6.41 18.56 7.19
C VAL A 17 7.77 18.35 6.51
N ALA A 18 8.42 17.23 6.82
CA ALA A 18 9.69 16.88 6.20
C ALA A 18 9.52 16.65 4.70
N GLN A 19 10.42 17.16 3.90
CA GLN A 19 10.49 16.80 2.49
C GLN A 19 11.36 15.56 2.35
N LEU A 20 10.75 14.47 1.88
CA LEU A 20 11.52 13.25 1.59
C LEU A 20 12.33 13.44 0.30
N SER A 21 13.58 13.02 0.33
CA SER A 21 14.41 12.92 -0.88
C SER A 21 13.96 11.71 -1.73
N ASP A 22 14.26 11.72 -3.03
CA ASP A 22 13.98 10.60 -3.94
C ASP A 22 14.56 9.27 -3.44
N THR A 23 15.73 9.33 -2.77
CA THR A 23 16.35 8.14 -2.16
C THR A 23 15.52 7.60 -0.99
N GLN A 24 15.00 8.47 -0.14
CA GLN A 24 14.14 8.05 0.99
C GLN A 24 12.84 7.45 0.49
N ILE A 25 12.24 8.02 -0.55
CA ILE A 25 11.03 7.48 -1.19
C ILE A 25 11.31 6.09 -1.74
N ARG A 26 12.39 5.92 -2.50
CA ARG A 26 12.78 4.62 -3.04
C ARG A 26 12.97 3.59 -1.94
N ASN A 27 13.68 3.93 -0.87
CA ASN A 27 13.88 3.02 0.27
C ASN A 27 12.56 2.60 0.93
N ILE A 28 11.57 3.49 1.02
CA ILE A 28 10.24 3.18 1.57
C ILE A 28 9.50 2.19 0.65
N ILE A 29 9.56 2.41 -0.66
CA ILE A 29 8.93 1.55 -1.66
C ILE A 29 9.60 0.16 -1.67
N GLU A 30 10.92 0.10 -1.67
CA GLU A 30 11.68 -1.16 -1.62
C GLU A 30 11.37 -1.96 -0.34
N ALA A 31 11.28 -1.28 0.82
CA ALA A 31 10.91 -1.93 2.08
C ALA A 31 9.46 -2.46 2.05
N ARG A 32 8.52 -1.71 1.45
CA ARG A 32 7.15 -2.17 1.21
C ARG A 32 7.14 -3.44 0.36
N GLN A 33 7.76 -3.38 -0.81
CA GLN A 33 7.81 -4.49 -1.76
C GLN A 33 8.44 -5.75 -1.14
N MET A 34 9.53 -5.60 -0.40
CA MET A 34 10.16 -6.70 0.33
C MET A 34 9.18 -7.40 1.30
N MET A 35 8.41 -6.63 2.06
CA MET A 35 7.43 -7.17 3.01
C MET A 35 6.26 -7.86 2.28
N GLU A 36 5.76 -7.27 1.21
CA GLU A 36 4.67 -7.82 0.40
C GLU A 36 5.08 -9.14 -0.25
N LEU A 37 6.27 -9.21 -0.85
CA LEU A 37 6.82 -10.42 -1.46
C LEU A 37 7.04 -11.52 -0.43
N PHE A 38 7.57 -11.19 0.75
CA PHE A 38 7.72 -12.16 1.84
C PHE A 38 6.38 -12.76 2.26
N CYS A 39 5.31 -11.97 2.24
CA CYS A 39 3.98 -12.40 2.67
C CYS A 39 3.25 -13.29 1.65
N VAL A 40 3.66 -13.37 0.38
CA VAL A 40 2.94 -14.10 -0.69
C VAL A 40 2.53 -15.51 -0.26
N LYS A 41 3.49 -16.34 0.15
CA LYS A 41 3.22 -17.73 0.57
C LYS A 41 2.31 -17.81 1.79
N LEU A 42 2.49 -16.89 2.72
CA LEU A 42 1.70 -16.83 3.95
C LEU A 42 0.25 -16.45 3.65
N CYS A 43 0.05 -15.44 2.80
CA CYS A 43 -1.27 -14.98 2.37
C CYS A 43 -2.02 -16.08 1.62
N ILE A 44 -1.39 -16.76 0.66
CA ILE A 44 -1.98 -17.88 -0.08
C ILE A 44 -2.37 -19.02 0.86
N ARG A 45 -1.53 -19.36 1.83
CA ARG A 45 -1.83 -20.41 2.80
C ARG A 45 -3.01 -20.06 3.69
N ASN A 46 -3.13 -18.79 4.06
CA ASN A 46 -4.10 -18.33 5.07
C ASN A 46 -5.42 -17.84 4.48
N ILE A 47 -5.51 -17.64 3.15
CA ILE A 47 -6.68 -17.03 2.50
C ILE A 47 -8.02 -17.73 2.86
N GLU A 48 -8.02 -19.06 2.98
CA GLU A 48 -9.24 -19.82 3.27
C GLU A 48 -9.75 -19.61 4.69
N TYR A 49 -8.87 -19.19 5.61
CA TYR A 49 -9.23 -18.93 7.00
C TYR A 49 -9.74 -17.50 7.23
N HIS A 50 -9.63 -16.63 6.21
CA HIS A 50 -9.98 -15.21 6.32
C HIS A 50 -10.93 -14.72 5.21
N PRO A 51 -12.10 -15.35 5.01
CA PRO A 51 -13.02 -14.97 3.93
C PRO A 51 -13.55 -13.54 4.07
N SER A 52 -13.62 -13.00 5.29
CA SER A 52 -14.04 -11.62 5.53
C SER A 52 -13.03 -10.60 4.98
N ILE A 53 -11.73 -10.89 5.09
CA ILE A 53 -10.67 -10.02 4.55
C ILE A 53 -10.77 -10.01 3.02
N ILE A 54 -10.96 -11.17 2.40
CA ILE A 54 -11.10 -11.26 0.95
C ILE A 54 -12.31 -10.47 0.46
N LYS A 55 -13.45 -10.60 1.14
CA LYS A 55 -14.64 -9.83 0.81
C LYS A 55 -14.42 -8.33 0.94
N GLU A 56 -13.66 -7.90 1.95
CA GLU A 56 -13.31 -6.48 2.13
C GLU A 56 -12.35 -5.99 1.05
N MET A 57 -11.36 -6.79 0.63
CA MET A 57 -10.50 -6.48 -0.52
C MET A 57 -11.31 -6.36 -1.82
N GLU A 58 -12.30 -7.23 -2.05
CA GLU A 58 -13.22 -7.15 -3.19
C GLU A 58 -13.99 -5.82 -3.19
N THR A 59 -14.49 -5.41 -2.02
CA THR A 59 -15.17 -4.12 -1.86
C THR A 59 -14.24 -2.95 -2.17
N VAL A 60 -13.03 -2.97 -1.65
CA VAL A 60 -12.02 -1.92 -1.92
C VAL A 60 -11.71 -1.82 -3.41
N VAL A 61 -11.53 -2.95 -4.11
CA VAL A 61 -11.31 -2.96 -5.56
C VAL A 61 -12.51 -2.38 -6.33
N GLN A 62 -13.75 -2.64 -5.90
CA GLN A 62 -14.95 -2.06 -6.53
C GLN A 62 -15.07 -0.55 -6.31
N GLU A 63 -14.72 -0.08 -5.11
CA GLU A 63 -14.78 1.34 -4.75
C GLU A 63 -13.71 2.18 -5.46
N PHE A 64 -12.60 1.58 -5.90
CA PHE A 64 -11.50 2.29 -6.55
C PHE A 64 -11.91 3.00 -7.83
N GLU A 65 -12.80 2.40 -8.66
CA GLU A 65 -13.27 3.02 -9.90
C GLU A 65 -13.97 4.35 -9.61
N THR A 66 -14.86 4.36 -8.61
CA THR A 66 -15.58 5.56 -8.17
C THR A 66 -14.63 6.56 -7.48
N ALA A 67 -13.67 6.08 -6.72
CA ALA A 67 -12.70 6.93 -6.04
C ALA A 67 -11.78 7.68 -7.01
N LEU A 68 -11.41 7.05 -8.13
CA LEU A 68 -10.63 7.70 -9.18
C LEU A 68 -11.37 8.90 -9.80
N GLU A 69 -12.70 8.80 -9.92
CA GLU A 69 -13.55 9.91 -10.40
C GLU A 69 -13.65 11.03 -9.35
N ALA A 70 -13.67 10.71 -8.06
CA ALA A 70 -13.72 11.64 -6.96
C ALA A 70 -12.39 12.36 -6.68
N GLY A 71 -11.29 11.82 -7.21
CA GLY A 71 -9.95 12.39 -7.09
C GLY A 71 -9.02 11.61 -6.16
N TYR A 72 -7.76 12.01 -6.20
CA TYR A 72 -6.65 11.30 -5.61
C TYR A 72 -6.75 10.99 -4.10
N PRO A 73 -7.20 11.90 -3.21
CA PRO A 73 -7.26 11.59 -1.78
C PRO A 73 -8.10 10.35 -1.46
N ALA A 74 -9.24 10.18 -2.14
CA ALA A 74 -10.09 9.01 -1.95
C ALA A 74 -9.41 7.73 -2.45
N ALA A 75 -8.72 7.79 -3.59
CA ALA A 75 -7.95 6.66 -4.11
C ALA A 75 -6.79 6.25 -3.18
N ALA A 76 -6.09 7.21 -2.56
CA ALA A 76 -4.99 6.94 -1.64
C ALA A 76 -5.42 6.21 -0.34
N GLU A 77 -6.62 6.49 0.15
CA GLU A 77 -7.18 5.76 1.30
C GLU A 77 -7.44 4.30 0.94
N LEU A 78 -8.00 4.04 -0.24
CA LEU A 78 -8.27 2.70 -0.73
C LEU A 78 -6.97 1.93 -1.05
N GLU A 79 -5.97 2.60 -1.61
CA GLU A 79 -4.61 2.08 -1.79
C GLU A 79 -4.05 1.55 -0.48
N THR A 80 -4.05 2.39 0.55
CA THR A 80 -3.57 2.02 1.88
C THR A 80 -4.38 0.85 2.46
N LYS A 81 -5.69 0.89 2.32
CA LYS A 81 -6.58 -0.14 2.84
C LYS A 81 -6.35 -1.48 2.16
N PHE A 82 -6.23 -1.51 0.82
CA PHE A 82 -5.99 -2.74 0.06
C PHE A 82 -4.72 -3.45 0.52
N HIS A 83 -3.60 -2.75 0.55
CA HIS A 83 -2.32 -3.33 0.93
C HIS A 83 -2.25 -3.73 2.41
N THR A 84 -2.90 -2.98 3.29
CA THR A 84 -3.03 -3.35 4.70
C THR A 84 -3.82 -4.66 4.88
N LEU A 85 -4.92 -4.83 4.14
CA LEU A 85 -5.70 -6.07 4.12
C LEU A 85 -4.86 -7.25 3.58
N TYR A 86 -4.11 -7.03 2.49
CA TYR A 86 -3.22 -8.03 1.94
C TYR A 86 -2.19 -8.50 2.98
N ILE A 87 -1.48 -7.59 3.63
CA ILE A 87 -0.48 -7.93 4.66
C ILE A 87 -1.12 -8.61 5.88
N SER A 88 -2.35 -8.24 6.24
CA SER A 88 -3.04 -8.86 7.38
C SER A 88 -3.25 -10.37 7.21
N LEU A 89 -3.40 -10.84 5.95
CA LEU A 89 -3.49 -12.27 5.62
C LEU A 89 -2.24 -13.06 6.01
N CYS A 90 -1.07 -12.42 6.12
CA CYS A 90 0.14 -13.14 6.51
C CYS A 90 0.07 -13.72 7.94
N GLY A 91 -0.81 -13.18 8.79
CA GLY A 91 -1.01 -13.65 10.16
C GLY A 91 0.14 -13.33 11.11
N ASN A 92 1.07 -12.45 10.75
CA ASN A 92 2.20 -12.05 11.57
C ASN A 92 2.05 -10.59 12.07
N PRO A 93 1.69 -10.37 13.35
CA PRO A 93 1.45 -9.03 13.88
C PRO A 93 2.70 -8.14 13.91
N GLN A 94 3.91 -8.73 13.90
CA GLN A 94 5.14 -7.93 13.84
C GLN A 94 5.38 -7.38 12.43
N ILE A 95 5.13 -8.18 11.40
CA ILE A 95 5.20 -7.71 10.01
C ILE A 95 4.15 -6.62 9.78
N MET A 96 2.93 -6.81 10.30
CA MET A 96 1.87 -5.82 10.21
C MET A 96 2.29 -4.46 10.80
N LYS A 97 2.86 -4.45 12.00
CA LYS A 97 3.36 -3.22 12.63
C LYS A 97 4.48 -2.54 11.83
N LEU A 98 5.42 -3.32 11.29
CA LEU A 98 6.50 -2.80 10.46
C LEU A 98 5.94 -2.20 9.16
N TYR A 99 4.99 -2.89 8.54
CA TYR A 99 4.32 -2.45 7.33
C TYR A 99 3.56 -1.13 7.54
N GLU A 100 2.71 -1.07 8.57
CA GLU A 100 1.97 0.14 8.94
C GLU A 100 2.91 1.33 9.22
N SER A 101 4.01 1.09 9.92
CA SER A 101 5.01 2.13 10.20
C SER A 101 5.68 2.62 8.91
N ASN A 102 6.07 1.73 8.02
CA ASN A 102 6.67 2.07 6.74
C ASN A 102 5.68 2.79 5.82
N TRP A 103 4.45 2.25 5.73
CA TRP A 103 3.44 2.75 4.82
C TRP A 103 2.84 4.08 5.24
N SER A 104 2.72 4.36 6.55
CA SER A 104 2.26 5.68 7.01
C SER A 104 3.18 6.81 6.54
N ILE A 105 4.48 6.56 6.43
CA ILE A 105 5.44 7.49 5.86
C ILE A 105 5.23 7.62 4.34
N GLY A 106 5.12 6.49 3.65
CA GLY A 106 4.90 6.41 2.21
C GLY A 106 3.60 7.10 1.78
N THR A 107 2.50 6.80 2.47
CA THR A 107 1.17 7.38 2.16
C THR A 107 1.16 8.90 2.34
N MET A 108 1.73 9.42 3.42
CA MET A 108 1.81 10.88 3.62
C MET A 108 2.60 11.56 2.51
N PHE A 109 3.73 10.96 2.11
CA PHE A 109 4.51 11.48 1.00
C PHE A 109 3.74 11.39 -0.32
N TYR A 110 3.13 10.24 -0.58
CA TYR A 110 2.32 9.99 -1.77
C TYR A 110 1.14 10.98 -1.86
N MET A 111 0.41 11.20 -0.77
CA MET A 111 -0.67 12.19 -0.72
C MET A 111 -0.17 13.62 -0.96
N TYR A 112 1.02 13.97 -0.48
CA TYR A 112 1.57 15.30 -0.66
C TYR A 112 2.14 15.53 -2.05
N SER A 113 2.72 14.50 -2.67
CA SER A 113 3.34 14.57 -4.00
C SER A 113 2.37 14.31 -5.15
N ALA A 114 1.30 13.60 -4.89
CA ALA A 114 0.41 13.04 -5.90
C ALA A 114 -0.70 13.95 -6.40
N THR A 115 -0.75 15.19 -5.92
CA THR A 115 -1.60 16.21 -6.57
C THR A 115 -1.29 16.37 -8.06
N ASN A 116 -0.21 15.74 -8.54
CA ASN A 116 0.29 15.81 -9.91
C ASN A 116 0.46 14.45 -10.60
N LEU A 117 0.01 13.33 -10.02
CA LEU A 117 0.12 12.04 -10.72
C LEU A 117 -0.85 11.99 -11.91
N PRO A 118 -0.36 11.57 -13.10
CA PRO A 118 -1.23 11.36 -14.25
C PRO A 118 -2.32 10.33 -13.94
N LEU A 119 -3.55 10.61 -14.37
CA LEU A 119 -4.71 9.73 -14.17
C LEU A 119 -4.45 8.30 -14.70
N ASP A 120 -3.67 8.17 -15.76
CA ASP A 120 -3.33 6.88 -16.34
C ASP A 120 -2.46 6.01 -15.44
N GLN A 121 -1.57 6.61 -14.62
CA GLN A 121 -0.80 5.87 -13.63
C GLN A 121 -1.71 5.32 -12.51
N LEU A 122 -2.68 6.11 -12.06
CA LEU A 122 -3.66 5.67 -11.07
C LEU A 122 -4.52 4.53 -11.59
N LYS A 123 -4.92 4.57 -12.87
CA LYS A 123 -5.68 3.48 -13.52
C LYS A 123 -4.85 2.20 -13.63
N THR A 124 -3.55 2.32 -13.90
CA THR A 124 -2.64 1.17 -13.97
C THR A 124 -2.51 0.50 -12.60
N SER A 125 -2.26 1.28 -11.55
CA SER A 125 -2.20 0.76 -10.17
C SER A 125 -3.51 0.07 -9.78
N PHE A 126 -4.66 0.68 -10.09
CA PHE A 126 -5.97 0.08 -9.87
C PHE A 126 -6.13 -1.29 -10.56
N HIS A 127 -5.71 -1.41 -11.81
CA HIS A 127 -5.78 -2.67 -12.55
C HIS A 127 -4.92 -3.74 -11.88
N GLN A 128 -3.75 -3.39 -11.41
CA GLN A 128 -2.85 -4.30 -10.69
C GLN A 128 -3.45 -4.80 -9.36
N HIS A 129 -4.18 -3.98 -8.61
CA HIS A 129 -4.88 -4.45 -7.40
C HIS A 129 -5.89 -5.55 -7.69
N LYS A 130 -6.64 -5.41 -8.79
CA LYS A 130 -7.58 -6.45 -9.24
C LYS A 130 -6.85 -7.73 -9.62
N GLU A 131 -5.71 -7.63 -10.27
CA GLU A 131 -4.88 -8.79 -10.64
C GLU A 131 -4.26 -9.44 -9.39
N ILE A 132 -3.74 -8.67 -8.42
CA ILE A 132 -3.25 -9.18 -7.13
C ILE A 132 -4.35 -9.98 -6.43
N LEU A 133 -5.57 -9.45 -6.34
CA LEU A 133 -6.68 -10.14 -5.70
C LEU A 133 -7.07 -11.44 -6.44
N ASN A 134 -7.11 -11.41 -7.76
CA ASN A 134 -7.45 -12.58 -8.57
C ASN A 134 -6.41 -13.69 -8.46
N THR A 135 -5.12 -13.36 -8.54
CA THR A 135 -4.03 -14.33 -8.40
C THR A 135 -3.92 -14.89 -6.99
N LEU A 136 -4.18 -14.07 -5.97
CA LEU A 136 -4.28 -14.50 -4.59
C LEU A 136 -5.42 -15.52 -4.40
N LYS A 137 -6.61 -15.24 -4.96
CA LYS A 137 -7.78 -16.17 -4.92
C LYS A 137 -7.51 -17.46 -5.71
N ALA A 138 -6.79 -17.36 -6.82
CA ALA A 138 -6.36 -18.52 -7.61
C ALA A 138 -5.22 -19.32 -6.94
N LYS A 139 -4.61 -18.77 -5.88
CA LYS A 139 -3.43 -19.34 -5.20
C LYS A 139 -2.24 -19.54 -6.14
N ASP A 140 -2.14 -18.69 -7.17
CA ASP A 140 -1.01 -18.71 -8.10
C ASP A 140 0.15 -17.89 -7.53
N GLU A 141 1.05 -18.59 -6.82
CA GLU A 141 2.20 -17.98 -6.15
C GLU A 141 3.11 -17.25 -7.14
N ALA A 142 3.42 -17.86 -8.27
CA ALA A 142 4.37 -17.29 -9.23
C ALA A 142 3.81 -16.02 -9.91
N ALA A 143 2.53 -16.06 -10.29
CA ALA A 143 1.86 -14.90 -10.87
C ALA A 143 1.72 -13.78 -9.82
N LEU A 144 1.38 -14.10 -8.56
CA LEU A 144 1.25 -13.12 -7.49
C LEU A 144 2.58 -12.43 -7.18
N GLN A 145 3.69 -13.19 -7.11
CA GLN A 145 5.03 -12.61 -6.93
C GLN A 145 5.35 -11.63 -8.06
N LYS A 146 5.16 -12.06 -9.30
CA LYS A 146 5.44 -11.21 -10.47
C LYS A 146 4.66 -9.90 -10.45
N ILE A 147 3.35 -9.95 -10.15
CA ILE A 147 2.52 -8.73 -10.12
C ILE A 147 2.97 -7.79 -9.00
N ILE A 148 3.34 -8.30 -7.83
CA ILE A 148 3.85 -7.48 -6.71
C ILE A 148 5.22 -6.86 -7.05
N GLU A 149 6.06 -7.55 -7.81
CA GLU A 149 7.35 -7.00 -8.29
C GLU A 149 7.16 -5.86 -9.29
N GLU A 150 6.08 -5.90 -10.08
CA GLU A 150 5.77 -4.90 -11.10
C GLU A 150 4.90 -3.74 -10.57
N HIS A 151 4.30 -3.89 -9.38
CA HIS A 151 3.42 -2.93 -8.71
C HIS A 151 4.22 -1.92 -7.88
#